data_70445dda6bb1fa3fa5bd1ee916e8ef1c
#
_entry.id   70445dda6bb1fa3fa5bd1ee916e8ef1c
#
_cell.length_a   1.000
_cell.length_b   1.000
_cell.length_c   1.000
_cell.angle_alpha   90.00
_cell.angle_beta   90.00
_cell.angle_gamma   90.00
#
_symmetry.space_group_name_H-M   'P 1'
#
loop_
_entity.id
_entity.type
_entity.pdbx_description
1 polymer ?
#
loop_
_entity_poly.entity_id
_entity_poly.type
_entity_poly.pdbx_seq_one_letter_code
_entity_poly.pdbx_strand_id
1 'polypeptide(L)'
;MTEPPLPELEAERDRLYAQLSTAGDFRRGSVSENWRRCGKPNCACAAAGHPGHGPRFLWTRSAGSRRTAGRQLAAAEVEKVRREIARYAEFTAAVEQIAEVNERICEARPAARTQAPPVPEGEKGGSSPRSRKPGPPR
;
A
#
# COMPACT_ATOMS: atom_id res chain seq x y z
N MET A 1 29.29 13.12 -0.68
CA MET A 1 28.44 13.37 -1.86
C MET A 1 27.43 14.44 -1.51
N THR A 2 27.26 15.39 -2.41
CA THR A 2 26.34 16.51 -2.17
C THR A 2 24.91 16.08 -2.51
N GLU A 3 23.96 16.42 -1.66
CA GLU A 3 22.55 16.22 -1.93
C GLU A 3 22.13 16.98 -3.20
N PRO A 4 21.34 16.39 -4.10
CA PRO A 4 20.85 17.10 -5.27
C PRO A 4 20.02 18.33 -4.88
N PRO A 5 20.08 19.41 -5.66
CA PRO A 5 19.28 20.59 -5.39
C PRO A 5 17.78 20.31 -5.57
N LEU A 6 16.94 21.08 -4.88
CA LEU A 6 15.49 20.92 -4.88
C LEU A 6 14.86 20.77 -6.28
N PRO A 7 15.22 21.58 -7.29
CA PRO A 7 14.65 21.40 -8.62
C PRO A 7 14.93 20.05 -9.27
N GLU A 8 16.08 19.45 -9.00
CA GLU A 8 16.43 18.11 -9.50
C GLU A 8 15.61 17.04 -8.81
N LEU A 9 15.40 17.15 -7.50
CA LEU A 9 14.53 16.25 -6.74
C LEU A 9 13.08 16.33 -7.22
N GLU A 10 12.59 17.51 -7.51
CA GLU A 10 11.24 17.71 -8.03
C GLU A 10 11.09 17.12 -9.45
N ALA A 11 12.08 17.28 -10.30
CA ALA A 11 12.11 16.67 -11.63
C ALA A 11 12.14 15.14 -11.56
N GLU A 12 12.92 14.57 -10.64
CA GLU A 12 12.97 13.13 -10.37
C GLU A 12 11.60 12.62 -9.93
N ARG A 13 10.97 13.29 -8.99
CA ARG A 13 9.62 12.94 -8.53
C ARG A 13 8.61 12.96 -9.67
N ASP A 14 8.62 14.00 -10.48
CA ASP A 14 7.67 14.14 -11.60
C ASP A 14 7.84 13.01 -12.62
N ARG A 15 9.09 12.60 -12.87
CA ARG A 15 9.39 11.46 -13.73
C ARG A 15 8.83 10.16 -13.16
N LEU A 16 8.98 9.94 -11.86
CA LEU A 16 8.44 8.76 -11.17
C LEU A 16 6.91 8.73 -11.19
N TYR A 17 6.25 9.87 -10.98
CA TYR A 17 4.80 9.96 -11.11
C TYR A 17 4.31 9.64 -12.53
N ALA A 18 5.02 10.13 -13.54
CA ALA A 18 4.72 9.80 -14.94
C ALA A 18 4.84 8.29 -15.20
N GLN A 19 5.84 7.64 -14.63
CA GLN A 19 6.01 6.19 -14.70
C GLN A 19 4.81 5.43 -14.12
N LEU A 20 4.26 5.87 -12.98
CA LEU A 20 3.07 5.28 -12.40
C LEU A 20 1.85 5.40 -13.31
N SER A 21 1.68 6.53 -13.98
CA SER A 21 0.53 6.76 -14.85
C SER A 21 0.50 5.85 -16.09
N THR A 22 1.62 5.24 -16.43
CA THR A 22 1.75 4.34 -17.60
C THR A 22 1.84 2.86 -17.20
N ALA A 23 1.59 2.52 -15.95
CA ALA A 23 1.82 1.18 -15.40
C ALA A 23 0.99 0.06 -16.08
N GLY A 24 -0.18 0.37 -16.62
CA GLY A 24 -1.06 -0.62 -17.22
C GLY A 24 -1.71 -1.55 -16.19
N ASP A 25 -2.25 -2.67 -16.66
CA ASP A 25 -2.94 -3.62 -15.81
C ASP A 25 -1.96 -4.40 -14.94
N PHE A 26 -2.26 -4.50 -13.66
CA PHE A 26 -1.48 -5.31 -12.72
C PHE A 26 -2.39 -5.98 -11.69
N ARG A 27 -1.88 -7.03 -11.07
CA ARG A 27 -2.55 -7.70 -9.95
C ARG A 27 -1.54 -8.11 -8.89
N ARG A 28 -2.03 -8.24 -7.68
CA ARG A 28 -1.24 -8.73 -6.53
C ARG A 28 -1.30 -10.25 -6.48
N GLY A 29 -0.37 -10.84 -5.76
CA GLY A 29 -0.39 -12.24 -5.43
C GLY A 29 0.77 -13.04 -6.02
N SER A 30 0.58 -14.33 -6.11
CA SER A 30 1.57 -15.25 -6.65
C SER A 30 0.88 -16.38 -7.43
N VAL A 31 1.64 -16.98 -8.32
CA VAL A 31 1.21 -18.20 -9.05
C VAL A 31 1.98 -19.37 -8.49
N SER A 32 1.26 -20.40 -8.03
CA SER A 32 1.84 -21.68 -7.63
C SER A 32 1.52 -22.76 -8.64
N GLU A 33 2.44 -23.69 -8.79
CA GLU A 33 2.33 -24.83 -9.67
C GLU A 33 2.30 -26.08 -8.81
N ASN A 34 1.23 -26.85 -8.91
CA ASN A 34 0.96 -27.97 -8.02
C ASN A 34 0.64 -29.26 -8.77
N TRP A 35 1.09 -30.37 -8.22
CA TRP A 35 0.70 -31.73 -8.63
C TRP A 35 0.00 -32.40 -7.47
N ARG A 36 -0.98 -33.23 -7.77
CA ARG A 36 -1.76 -33.91 -6.75
C ARG A 36 -2.06 -35.35 -7.13
N ARG A 37 -1.84 -36.26 -6.20
CA ARG A 37 -2.26 -37.65 -6.34
C ARG A 37 -3.75 -37.76 -6.09
N CYS A 38 -4.48 -38.52 -6.94
CA CYS A 38 -5.93 -38.66 -6.84
C CYS A 38 -6.42 -39.60 -5.75
N GLY A 39 -5.51 -40.37 -5.15
CA GLY A 39 -5.83 -41.35 -4.12
C GLY A 39 -6.42 -42.69 -4.65
N LYS A 40 -6.62 -42.83 -5.94
CA LYS A 40 -7.11 -44.08 -6.53
C LYS A 40 -5.96 -45.08 -6.70
N PRO A 41 -6.04 -46.32 -6.14
CA PRO A 41 -4.92 -47.26 -6.17
C PRO A 41 -4.57 -47.78 -7.57
N ASN A 42 -5.51 -47.79 -8.51
CA ASN A 42 -5.32 -48.21 -9.89
C ASN A 42 -5.00 -47.04 -10.87
N CYS A 43 -4.74 -45.87 -10.35
CA CYS A 43 -4.27 -44.76 -11.17
C CYS A 43 -2.73 -44.80 -11.30
N ALA A 44 -2.21 -44.38 -12.46
CA ALA A 44 -0.77 -44.29 -12.70
C ALA A 44 -0.05 -43.39 -11.67
N CYS A 45 -0.74 -42.39 -11.10
CA CYS A 45 -0.16 -41.49 -10.10
C CYS A 45 0.12 -42.19 -8.75
N ALA A 46 -0.42 -43.39 -8.52
CA ALA A 46 -0.14 -44.16 -7.31
C ALA A 46 1.24 -44.79 -7.31
N ALA A 47 1.93 -44.87 -8.45
CA ALA A 47 3.26 -45.39 -8.58
C ALA A 47 4.29 -44.60 -7.78
N ALA A 48 5.25 -45.29 -7.16
CA ALA A 48 6.35 -44.65 -6.45
C ALA A 48 7.12 -43.71 -7.40
N GLY A 49 7.42 -42.50 -6.92
CA GLY A 49 8.12 -41.48 -7.70
C GLY A 49 7.27 -40.68 -8.70
N HIS A 50 6.00 -41.05 -8.86
CA HIS A 50 5.10 -40.26 -9.72
C HIS A 50 4.75 -38.89 -9.04
N PRO A 51 4.86 -37.76 -9.76
CA PRO A 51 4.62 -36.45 -9.15
C PRO A 51 3.14 -36.16 -8.82
N GLY A 52 2.21 -36.93 -9.38
CA GLY A 52 0.77 -36.71 -9.32
C GLY A 52 0.22 -36.10 -10.61
N HIS A 53 -1.08 -35.82 -10.59
CA HIS A 53 -1.75 -35.12 -11.68
C HIS A 53 -1.42 -33.66 -11.65
N GLY A 54 -1.19 -33.09 -12.79
CA GLY A 54 -0.87 -31.68 -12.95
C GLY A 54 -0.09 -31.39 -14.23
N PRO A 55 0.49 -30.18 -14.32
CA PRO A 55 0.47 -29.14 -13.31
C PRO A 55 -0.90 -28.44 -13.21
N ARG A 56 -1.24 -28.05 -11.98
CA ARG A 56 -2.38 -27.15 -11.71
C ARG A 56 -1.82 -25.81 -11.28
N PHE A 57 -2.29 -24.76 -11.89
CA PHE A 57 -1.84 -23.40 -11.61
C PHE A 57 -2.87 -22.69 -10.75
N LEU A 58 -2.43 -22.10 -9.67
CA LEU A 58 -3.26 -21.38 -8.72
C LEU A 58 -2.72 -19.98 -8.53
N TRP A 59 -3.55 -18.99 -8.79
CA TRP A 59 -3.27 -17.62 -8.39
C TRP A 59 -3.84 -17.37 -7.01
N THR A 60 -2.99 -16.99 -6.06
CA THR A 60 -3.37 -16.66 -4.68
C THR A 60 -2.98 -15.23 -4.34
N ARG A 61 -3.85 -14.57 -3.58
CA ARG A 61 -3.61 -13.23 -3.09
C ARG A 61 -4.15 -13.07 -1.68
N SER A 62 -3.60 -12.11 -0.95
CA SER A 62 -4.15 -11.70 0.33
C SER A 62 -5.50 -10.99 0.12
N ALA A 63 -6.52 -11.41 0.84
CA ALA A 63 -7.89 -10.87 0.74
C ALA A 63 -8.30 -10.08 2.01
N GLY A 64 -7.33 -9.51 2.73
CA GLY A 64 -7.51 -8.79 4.00
C GLY A 64 -7.40 -9.73 5.20
N SER A 65 -7.42 -9.20 6.40
CA SER A 65 -7.36 -9.87 7.72
C SER A 65 -7.05 -11.37 7.73
N ARG A 66 -5.83 -11.77 7.39
CA ARG A 66 -5.35 -13.18 7.40
C ARG A 66 -6.10 -14.11 6.44
N ARG A 67 -6.89 -13.58 5.50
CA ARG A 67 -7.57 -14.36 4.49
C ARG A 67 -6.74 -14.43 3.22
N THR A 68 -6.75 -15.59 2.58
CA THR A 68 -6.16 -15.81 1.26
C THR A 68 -7.26 -16.18 0.29
N ALA A 69 -7.35 -15.47 -0.82
CA ALA A 69 -8.22 -15.83 -1.93
C ALA A 69 -7.39 -16.53 -3.01
N GLY A 70 -7.94 -17.56 -3.62
CA GLY A 70 -7.28 -18.29 -4.68
C GLY A 70 -8.23 -18.59 -5.84
N ARG A 71 -7.68 -18.61 -7.05
CA ARG A 71 -8.41 -19.02 -8.26
C ARG A 71 -7.50 -19.92 -9.10
N GLN A 72 -8.05 -21.03 -9.57
CA GLN A 72 -7.35 -21.89 -10.51
C GLN A 72 -7.25 -21.18 -11.87
N LEU A 73 -6.07 -21.26 -12.48
CA LEU A 73 -5.80 -20.67 -13.79
C LEU A 73 -5.78 -21.77 -14.86
N ALA A 74 -6.29 -21.45 -16.04
CA ALA A 74 -6.00 -22.22 -17.23
C ALA A 74 -4.52 -22.05 -17.62
N ALA A 75 -3.90 -23.06 -18.19
CA ALA A 75 -2.51 -22.98 -18.61
C ALA A 75 -2.22 -21.80 -19.53
N ALA A 76 -3.16 -21.46 -20.41
CA ALA A 76 -3.05 -20.32 -21.33
C ALA A 76 -3.06 -18.95 -20.62
N GLU A 77 -3.59 -18.85 -19.41
CA GLU A 77 -3.65 -17.61 -18.63
C GLU A 77 -2.38 -17.34 -17.82
N VAL A 78 -1.59 -18.34 -17.53
CA VAL A 78 -0.49 -18.28 -16.56
C VAL A 78 0.51 -17.18 -16.90
N GLU A 79 0.93 -17.10 -18.15
CA GLU A 79 1.91 -16.10 -18.61
C GLU A 79 1.40 -14.68 -18.44
N LYS A 80 0.14 -14.45 -18.80
CA LYS A 80 -0.53 -13.16 -18.61
C LYS A 80 -0.56 -12.77 -17.12
N VAL A 81 -0.98 -13.69 -16.27
CA VAL A 81 -1.08 -13.44 -14.81
C VAL A 81 0.29 -13.16 -14.20
N ARG A 82 1.32 -13.90 -14.59
CA ARG A 82 2.70 -13.64 -14.12
C ARG A 82 3.20 -12.26 -14.53
N ARG A 83 2.91 -11.80 -15.75
CA ARG A 83 3.27 -10.45 -16.19
C ARG A 83 2.54 -9.37 -15.39
N GLU A 84 1.26 -9.58 -15.11
CA GLU A 84 0.47 -8.65 -14.31
C GLU A 84 1.00 -8.56 -12.88
N ILE A 85 1.41 -9.67 -12.29
CA ILE A 85 2.05 -9.70 -10.95
C ILE A 85 3.41 -8.97 -11.00
N ALA A 86 4.21 -9.19 -12.04
CA ALA A 86 5.48 -8.50 -12.21
C ALA A 86 5.30 -6.98 -12.32
N ARG A 87 4.26 -6.52 -13.02
CA ARG A 87 3.91 -5.09 -13.11
C ARG A 87 3.54 -4.50 -11.75
N TYR A 88 2.86 -5.26 -10.91
CA TYR A 88 2.57 -4.81 -9.55
C TYR A 88 3.86 -4.62 -8.73
N ALA A 89 4.83 -5.54 -8.85
CA ALA A 89 6.12 -5.39 -8.19
C ALA A 89 6.86 -4.14 -8.66
N GLU A 90 6.85 -3.84 -9.96
CA GLU A 90 7.43 -2.62 -10.53
C GLU A 90 6.71 -1.36 -10.02
N PHE A 91 5.38 -1.40 -9.95
CA PHE A 91 4.57 -0.30 -9.42
C PHE A 91 4.91 -0.01 -7.96
N THR A 92 4.98 -1.02 -7.11
CA THR A 92 5.33 -0.85 -5.69
C THR A 92 6.76 -0.34 -5.52
N ALA A 93 7.70 -0.81 -6.33
CA ALA A 93 9.09 -0.31 -6.32
C ALA A 93 9.15 1.19 -6.68
N ALA A 94 8.36 1.62 -7.67
CA ALA A 94 8.26 3.03 -8.04
C ALA A 94 7.64 3.87 -6.91
N VAL A 95 6.64 3.36 -6.22
CA VAL A 95 6.03 4.03 -5.05
C VAL A 95 7.06 4.23 -3.93
N GLU A 96 7.87 3.23 -3.64
CA GLU A 96 8.96 3.35 -2.65
C GLU A 96 9.97 4.42 -3.04
N GLN A 97 10.38 4.45 -4.30
CA GLN A 97 11.28 5.49 -4.81
C GLN A 97 10.67 6.88 -4.70
N ILE A 98 9.37 7.02 -4.98
CA ILE A 98 8.66 8.29 -4.81
C ILE A 98 8.68 8.73 -3.35
N ALA A 99 8.45 7.81 -2.42
CA ALA A 99 8.50 8.11 -0.99
C ALA A 99 9.88 8.65 -0.59
N GLU A 100 10.95 7.98 -0.99
CA GLU A 100 12.33 8.43 -0.71
C GLU A 100 12.61 9.82 -1.26
N VAL A 101 12.26 10.07 -2.53
CA VAL A 101 12.46 11.38 -3.15
C VAL A 101 11.62 12.47 -2.47
N ASN A 102 10.36 12.18 -2.16
CA ASN A 102 9.50 13.13 -1.46
C ASN A 102 9.99 13.46 -0.06
N GLU A 103 10.52 12.50 0.68
CA GLU A 103 11.13 12.75 1.99
C GLU A 103 12.30 13.72 1.87
N ARG A 104 13.17 13.52 0.88
CA ARG A 104 14.28 14.44 0.59
C ARG A 104 13.79 15.83 0.18
N ILE A 105 12.72 15.93 -0.58
CA ILE A 105 12.08 17.19 -0.93
C ILE A 105 11.53 17.87 0.33
N CYS A 106 10.86 17.13 1.21
CA CYS A 106 10.34 17.66 2.46
C CYS A 106 11.46 18.25 3.33
N GLU A 107 12.59 17.55 3.46
CA GLU A 107 13.74 18.03 4.21
C GLU A 107 14.41 19.26 3.56
N ALA A 108 14.41 19.33 2.24
CA ALA A 108 15.00 20.45 1.50
C ALA A 108 14.13 21.73 1.54
N ARG A 109 12.84 21.59 1.80
CA ARG A 109 11.93 22.75 1.92
C ARG A 109 11.93 23.28 3.35
N PRO A 110 12.21 24.58 3.54
CA PRO A 110 12.14 25.14 4.88
C PRO A 110 10.70 25.12 5.39
N ALA A 111 10.54 24.85 6.70
CA ALA A 111 9.23 24.97 7.33
C ALA A 111 8.72 26.40 7.11
N ALA A 112 7.51 26.52 6.56
CA ALA A 112 6.84 27.80 6.53
C ALA A 112 6.76 28.29 7.97
N ARG A 113 7.31 29.48 8.26
CA ARG A 113 7.04 30.12 9.55
C ARG A 113 5.54 30.35 9.61
N THR A 114 4.87 29.49 10.32
CA THR A 114 3.50 29.76 10.73
C THR A 114 3.62 30.97 11.64
N GLN A 115 3.36 32.15 11.11
CA GLN A 115 3.03 33.27 11.98
C GLN A 115 1.79 32.79 12.71
N ALA A 116 1.99 32.42 13.97
CA ALA A 116 0.86 32.21 14.85
C ALA A 116 0.00 33.48 14.73
N PRO A 117 -1.30 33.36 14.46
CA PRO A 117 -2.16 34.54 14.46
C PRO A 117 -1.93 35.29 15.77
N PRO A 118 -1.83 36.61 15.77
CA PRO A 118 -1.62 37.36 17.00
C PRO A 118 -2.70 36.91 17.97
N VAL A 119 -2.27 36.38 19.11
CA VAL A 119 -3.19 36.06 20.18
C VAL A 119 -3.90 37.34 20.52
N PRO A 120 -5.23 37.46 20.36
CA PRO A 120 -5.91 38.67 20.78
C PRO A 120 -5.61 38.80 22.27
N GLU A 121 -5.03 39.94 22.68
CA GLU A 121 -4.87 40.24 24.10
C GLU A 121 -6.24 40.10 24.74
N GLY A 122 -6.39 39.02 25.54
CA GLY A 122 -7.65 38.78 26.22
C GLY A 122 -8.00 39.94 27.09
N GLU A 123 -9.13 40.59 26.78
CA GLU A 123 -9.77 41.49 27.71
C GLU A 123 -9.82 40.79 29.06
N LYS A 124 -9.23 41.38 30.07
CA LYS A 124 -9.33 40.92 31.44
C LYS A 124 -10.81 40.95 31.80
N GLY A 125 -11.45 39.81 31.71
CA GLY A 125 -12.85 39.66 32.09
C GLY A 125 -13.00 40.06 33.55
N GLY A 126 -13.71 41.18 33.77
CA GLY A 126 -14.07 41.63 35.10
C GLY A 126 -14.92 40.54 35.77
N SER A 127 -14.53 40.15 36.96
CA SER A 127 -15.29 39.23 37.79
C SER A 127 -16.64 39.86 38.13
N SER A 128 -17.71 39.36 37.54
CA SER A 128 -19.07 39.69 38.01
C SER A 128 -19.31 39.05 39.40
N PRO A 129 -19.76 39.83 40.37
CA PRO A 129 -20.08 39.31 41.68
C PRO A 129 -21.28 38.35 41.59
N ARG A 130 -21.15 37.15 42.16
CA ARG A 130 -22.25 36.22 42.26
C ARG A 130 -23.34 36.81 43.15
N SER A 131 -24.51 37.09 42.59
CA SER A 131 -25.71 37.40 43.38
C SER A 131 -26.16 36.18 44.14
N ARG A 132 -26.19 36.27 45.49
CA ARG A 132 -26.77 35.27 46.36
C ARG A 132 -28.28 35.24 46.19
N LYS A 133 -28.82 34.08 45.84
CA LYS A 133 -30.27 33.85 45.92
C LYS A 133 -30.72 33.88 47.38
N PRO A 134 -31.80 34.58 47.69
CA PRO A 134 -32.42 34.51 49.02
C PRO A 134 -33.08 33.15 49.21
N GLY A 135 -32.87 32.56 50.39
CA GLY A 135 -33.50 31.32 50.77
C GLY A 135 -35.01 31.50 51.05
N PRO A 136 -35.80 30.39 51.05
CA PRO A 136 -37.24 30.45 51.27
C PRO A 136 -37.58 30.82 52.72
N PRO A 137 -38.68 31.54 52.91
CA PRO A 137 -39.13 31.92 54.26
C PRO A 137 -39.68 30.66 55.02
N ARG A 138 -39.50 30.65 56.31
CA ARG A 138 -40.04 29.65 57.22
C ARG A 138 -41.55 29.83 57.44
#